data_863b8cffceac9af6dad95ceb22d799ee
#
_entry.id   863b8cffceac9af6dad95ceb22d799ee
#
_cell.length_a   1.000
_cell.length_b   1.000
_cell.length_c   1.000
_cell.angle_alpha   90.00
_cell.angle_beta   90.00
_cell.angle_gamma   90.00
#
_symmetry.space_group_name_H-M   'P 1'
#
loop_
_entity.id
_entity.type
_entity.pdbx_description
1 polymer ?
#
loop_
_entity_poly.entity_id
_entity_poly.type
_entity_poly.pdbx_seq_one_letter_code
_entity_poly.pdbx_strand_id
1 'polypeptide(L)'
;MNESKTIELLLVEDNPMDLELALRALRKANVLDRVHVARDGVEALEFIFCEGPHTARRISDRPKVILLDLNMPKINGLEVLKRVKGDARTKMIPIIMLTSSKKEADIIMSDSLNVNCYIVKPMNFEGFTKAVHNLGLYRAVRNLGLMTGLCGVTGWPDVGGRSRR
;
A
#
# COMPACT_ATOMS: atom_id res chain seq x y z
N MET A 1 -29.67 -0.83 5.66
CA MET A 1 -28.77 0.07 4.93
C MET A 1 -27.40 -0.54 4.96
N ASN A 2 -26.99 -1.06 3.83
CA ASN A 2 -25.59 -1.46 3.67
C ASN A 2 -24.78 -0.19 3.47
N GLU A 3 -24.15 0.29 4.53
CA GLU A 3 -22.99 1.13 4.34
C GLU A 3 -22.00 0.30 3.51
N SER A 4 -21.81 0.67 2.26
CA SER A 4 -20.78 0.08 1.45
C SER A 4 -19.47 0.38 2.18
N LYS A 5 -18.86 -0.65 2.74
CA LYS A 5 -17.56 -0.52 3.37
C LYS A 5 -16.61 0.04 2.33
N THR A 6 -16.24 1.30 2.46
CA THR A 6 -15.28 1.92 1.57
C THR A 6 -13.94 1.20 1.75
N ILE A 7 -13.45 0.60 0.69
CA ILE A 7 -12.15 -0.07 0.72
C ILE A 7 -11.06 0.99 0.77
N GLU A 8 -10.32 1.00 1.85
CA GLU A 8 -9.31 2.02 2.12
C GLU A 8 -7.91 1.59 1.74
N LEU A 9 -7.65 0.28 1.79
CA LEU A 9 -6.34 -0.31 1.51
C LEU A 9 -6.47 -1.41 0.47
N LEU A 10 -5.57 -1.39 -0.52
CA LEU A 10 -5.36 -2.50 -1.43
C LEU A 10 -4.04 -3.18 -1.09
N LEU A 11 -4.09 -4.45 -0.76
CA LEU A 11 -2.91 -5.28 -0.52
C LEU A 11 -2.73 -6.22 -1.70
N VAL A 12 -1.62 -6.10 -2.40
CA VAL A 12 -1.27 -6.92 -3.56
C VAL A 12 -0.10 -7.84 -3.19
N GLU A 13 -0.37 -9.12 -3.03
CA GLU A 13 0.60 -10.13 -2.59
C GLU A 13 0.17 -11.50 -3.09
N ASP A 14 1.06 -12.22 -3.79
CA ASP A 14 0.80 -13.56 -4.31
C ASP A 14 1.27 -14.69 -3.40
N ASN A 15 2.25 -14.44 -2.55
CA ASN A 15 2.78 -15.45 -1.64
C ASN A 15 1.87 -15.61 -0.42
N PRO A 16 1.32 -16.82 -0.15
CA PRO A 16 0.38 -17.01 0.94
C PRO A 16 0.95 -16.72 2.33
N MET A 17 2.23 -17.00 2.54
CA MET A 17 2.90 -16.75 3.84
C MET A 17 3.11 -15.26 4.06
N ASP A 18 3.60 -14.55 3.05
CA ASP A 18 3.78 -13.10 3.11
C ASP A 18 2.44 -12.38 3.25
N LEU A 19 1.41 -12.87 2.56
CA LEU A 19 0.05 -12.37 2.68
C LEU A 19 -0.47 -12.51 4.12
N GLU A 20 -0.29 -13.66 4.74
CA GLU A 20 -0.72 -13.89 6.12
C GLU A 20 -0.02 -12.95 7.10
N LEU A 21 1.30 -12.76 6.96
CA LEU A 21 2.06 -11.86 7.80
C LEU A 21 1.59 -10.40 7.63
N ALA A 22 1.33 -9.99 6.40
CA ALA A 22 0.79 -8.67 6.11
C ALA A 22 -0.61 -8.47 6.72
N LEU A 23 -1.48 -9.45 6.59
CA LEU A 23 -2.83 -9.40 7.18
C LEU A 23 -2.80 -9.36 8.71
N ARG A 24 -1.86 -10.05 9.34
CA ARG A 24 -1.65 -9.96 10.79
C ARG A 24 -1.24 -8.56 11.22
N ALA A 25 -0.33 -7.94 10.49
CA ALA A 25 0.08 -6.55 10.74
C ALA A 25 -1.10 -5.58 10.60
N LEU A 26 -1.91 -5.74 9.57
CA LEU A 26 -3.09 -4.91 9.33
C LEU A 26 -4.19 -5.13 10.37
N ARG A 27 -4.36 -6.37 10.83
CA ARG A 27 -5.27 -6.69 11.94
C ARG A 27 -4.84 -5.98 13.23
N LYS A 28 -3.57 -6.02 13.55
CA LYS A 28 -3.01 -5.30 14.71
C LYS A 28 -3.21 -3.80 14.61
N ALA A 29 -3.22 -3.27 13.41
CA ALA A 29 -3.49 -1.87 13.11
C ALA A 29 -4.99 -1.50 13.09
N ASN A 30 -5.90 -2.45 13.27
CA ASN A 30 -7.36 -2.28 13.23
C ASN A 30 -7.92 -1.80 11.88
N VAL A 31 -7.27 -2.16 10.78
CA VAL A 31 -7.72 -1.77 9.43
C VAL A 31 -8.11 -2.95 8.55
N LEU A 32 -8.09 -4.17 9.08
CA LEU A 32 -8.29 -5.39 8.30
C LEU A 32 -9.65 -5.45 7.59
N ASP A 33 -10.71 -4.91 8.18
CA ASP A 33 -12.05 -4.86 7.60
C ASP A 33 -12.18 -3.93 6.40
N ARG A 34 -11.16 -3.13 6.15
CA ARG A 34 -11.10 -2.14 5.06
C ARG A 34 -10.05 -2.47 4.00
N VAL A 35 -9.55 -3.70 4.03
CA VAL A 35 -8.52 -4.18 3.11
C VAL A 35 -9.14 -5.03 2.04
N HIS A 36 -8.84 -4.73 0.78
CA HIS A 36 -9.05 -5.64 -0.33
C HIS A 36 -7.73 -6.31 -0.69
N VAL A 37 -7.76 -7.61 -0.90
CA VAL A 37 -6.59 -8.40 -1.28
C VAL A 37 -6.65 -8.74 -2.76
N ALA A 38 -5.61 -8.40 -3.50
CA ALA A 38 -5.36 -8.88 -4.84
C ALA A 38 -4.15 -9.82 -4.82
N ARG A 39 -4.25 -10.95 -5.48
CA ARG A 39 -3.23 -12.00 -5.41
C ARG A 39 -2.25 -12.01 -6.57
N ASP A 40 -2.46 -11.15 -7.54
CA ASP A 40 -1.53 -10.91 -8.64
C ASP A 40 -1.73 -9.51 -9.24
N GLY A 41 -0.85 -9.14 -10.17
CA GLY A 41 -0.91 -7.82 -10.78
C GLY A 41 -2.11 -7.60 -11.68
N VAL A 42 -2.64 -8.65 -12.32
CA VAL A 42 -3.87 -8.57 -13.14
C VAL A 42 -5.05 -8.24 -12.25
N GLU A 43 -5.22 -8.97 -11.17
CA GLU A 43 -6.29 -8.76 -10.19
C GLU A 43 -6.23 -7.37 -9.57
N ALA A 44 -5.00 -6.90 -9.25
CA ALA A 44 -4.77 -5.55 -8.76
C ALA A 44 -5.22 -4.47 -9.75
N LEU A 45 -4.85 -4.60 -11.01
CA LEU A 45 -5.22 -3.64 -12.05
C LEU A 45 -6.72 -3.63 -12.33
N GLU A 46 -7.34 -4.80 -12.37
CA GLU A 46 -8.79 -4.90 -12.50
C GLU A 46 -9.52 -4.18 -11.37
N PHE A 47 -9.03 -4.35 -10.15
CA PHE A 47 -9.59 -3.67 -8.99
C PHE A 47 -9.40 -2.15 -9.05
N ILE A 48 -8.19 -1.69 -9.34
CA ILE A 48 -7.86 -0.26 -9.37
C ILE A 48 -8.63 0.46 -10.48
N PHE A 49 -8.72 -0.15 -11.66
CA PHE A 49 -9.36 0.44 -12.84
C PHE A 49 -10.82 0.04 -13.02
N CYS A 50 -11.40 -0.64 -12.05
CA CYS A 50 -12.81 -1.07 -12.07
C CYS A 50 -13.19 -1.89 -13.30
N GLU A 51 -12.34 -2.83 -13.64
CA GLU A 51 -12.49 -3.76 -14.75
C GLU A 51 -12.83 -5.18 -14.26
N GLY A 52 -13.15 -6.10 -15.20
CA GLY A 52 -13.46 -7.48 -14.87
C GLY A 52 -14.57 -7.61 -13.83
N PRO A 53 -14.35 -8.31 -12.71
CA PRO A 53 -15.37 -8.47 -11.67
C PRO A 53 -15.68 -7.21 -10.88
N HIS A 54 -14.96 -6.10 -11.12
CA HIS A 54 -15.06 -4.87 -10.37
C HIS A 54 -15.76 -3.72 -11.11
N THR A 55 -16.49 -4.01 -12.17
CA THR A 55 -17.17 -2.99 -12.99
C THR A 55 -18.25 -2.20 -12.25
N ALA A 56 -18.77 -2.73 -11.14
CA ALA A 56 -19.74 -2.02 -10.30
C ALA A 56 -19.10 -0.94 -9.42
N ARG A 57 -17.77 -0.94 -9.29
CA ARG A 57 -17.02 0.07 -8.54
C ARG A 57 -16.80 1.31 -9.38
N ARG A 58 -16.62 2.42 -8.70
CA ARG A 58 -16.24 3.68 -9.35
C ARG A 58 -14.74 3.93 -9.15
N ILE A 59 -14.05 4.38 -10.17
CA ILE A 59 -12.64 4.71 -10.08
C ILE A 59 -12.37 5.85 -9.09
N SER A 60 -13.36 6.68 -8.82
CA SER A 60 -13.31 7.70 -7.75
C SER A 60 -13.27 7.11 -6.34
N ASP A 61 -13.75 5.87 -6.17
CA ASP A 61 -13.68 5.14 -4.89
C ASP A 61 -12.36 4.36 -4.77
N ARG A 62 -11.28 4.99 -5.19
CA ARG A 62 -9.94 4.43 -5.17
C ARG A 62 -9.44 4.19 -3.74
N PRO A 63 -8.58 3.18 -3.53
CA PRO A 63 -7.98 2.97 -2.21
C PRO A 63 -7.12 4.19 -1.80
N LYS A 64 -7.03 4.41 -0.50
CA LYS A 64 -6.20 5.48 0.06
C LYS A 64 -4.72 5.16 0.04
N VAL A 65 -4.38 3.87 0.01
CA VAL A 65 -3.01 3.40 -0.11
C VAL A 65 -2.99 2.02 -0.75
N ILE A 66 -1.97 1.76 -1.55
CA ILE A 66 -1.70 0.45 -2.15
C ILE A 66 -0.42 -0.11 -1.54
N LEU A 67 -0.51 -1.29 -0.96
CA LEU A 67 0.63 -2.10 -0.54
C LEU A 67 0.92 -3.08 -1.67
N LEU A 68 2.04 -2.91 -2.35
CA LEU A 68 2.30 -3.57 -3.63
C LEU A 68 3.58 -4.39 -3.58
N ASP A 69 3.44 -5.72 -3.66
CA ASP A 69 4.58 -6.62 -3.81
C ASP A 69 5.28 -6.39 -5.16
N LEU A 70 6.58 -6.32 -5.12
CA LEU A 70 7.40 -6.17 -6.32
C LEU A 70 7.42 -7.42 -7.19
N ASN A 71 7.57 -8.59 -6.58
CA ASN A 71 7.79 -9.86 -7.30
C ASN A 71 6.52 -10.70 -7.34
N MET A 72 5.80 -10.61 -8.44
CA MET A 72 4.58 -11.37 -8.67
C MET A 72 4.58 -12.01 -10.05
N PRO A 73 3.88 -13.15 -10.23
CA PRO A 73 3.71 -13.75 -11.55
C PRO A 73 2.81 -12.90 -12.46
N LYS A 74 2.86 -13.15 -13.76
CA LYS A 74 2.10 -12.48 -14.83
C LYS A 74 2.53 -11.02 -14.98
N ILE A 75 1.92 -10.11 -14.21
CA ILE A 75 2.27 -8.70 -14.18
C ILE A 75 2.96 -8.43 -12.85
N ASN A 76 4.23 -8.04 -12.87
CA ASN A 76 4.97 -7.73 -11.66
C ASN A 76 4.59 -6.38 -11.06
N GLY A 77 5.03 -6.14 -9.82
CA GLY A 77 4.70 -4.91 -9.11
C GLY A 77 5.20 -3.64 -9.80
N LEU A 78 6.32 -3.69 -10.48
CA LEU A 78 6.85 -2.54 -11.22
C LEU A 78 5.92 -2.14 -12.38
N GLU A 79 5.38 -3.11 -13.08
CA GLU A 79 4.42 -2.87 -14.16
C GLU A 79 3.09 -2.28 -13.63
N VAL A 80 2.60 -2.81 -12.51
CA VAL A 80 1.42 -2.23 -11.83
C VAL A 80 1.70 -0.78 -11.43
N LEU A 81 2.85 -0.53 -10.84
CA LEU A 81 3.27 0.82 -10.44
C LEU A 81 3.30 1.78 -11.64
N LYS A 82 3.89 1.37 -12.76
CA LYS A 82 3.94 2.19 -13.97
C LYS A 82 2.56 2.54 -14.50
N ARG A 83 1.66 1.59 -14.54
CA ARG A 83 0.28 1.82 -15.02
C ARG A 83 -0.49 2.75 -14.10
N VAL A 84 -0.38 2.58 -12.80
CA VAL A 84 -1.04 3.44 -11.80
C VAL A 84 -0.49 4.87 -11.87
N LYS A 85 0.81 5.05 -11.95
CA LYS A 85 1.45 6.37 -12.03
C LYS A 85 1.30 7.03 -13.40
N GLY A 86 1.04 6.25 -14.44
CA GLY A 86 0.83 6.74 -15.81
C GLY A 86 -0.59 7.21 -16.12
N ASP A 87 -1.54 6.98 -15.22
CA ASP A 87 -2.95 7.37 -15.43
C ASP A 87 -3.30 8.54 -14.49
N ALA A 88 -3.87 9.61 -15.08
CA ALA A 88 -4.24 10.81 -14.33
C ALA A 88 -5.25 10.54 -13.20
N ARG A 89 -6.08 9.50 -13.36
CA ARG A 89 -7.11 9.13 -12.39
C ARG A 89 -6.56 8.40 -11.15
N THR A 90 -5.37 7.81 -11.26
CA THR A 90 -4.79 6.93 -10.23
C THR A 90 -3.40 7.35 -9.76
N LYS A 91 -2.73 8.23 -10.48
CA LYS A 91 -1.33 8.62 -10.21
C LYS A 91 -1.10 9.20 -8.81
N MET A 92 -2.13 9.75 -8.19
CA MET A 92 -2.03 10.34 -6.85
C MET A 92 -2.22 9.34 -5.72
N ILE A 93 -2.60 8.09 -6.02
CA ILE A 93 -2.74 7.05 -4.99
C ILE A 93 -1.36 6.73 -4.43
N PRO A 94 -1.16 6.88 -3.10
CA PRO A 94 0.11 6.53 -2.47
C PRO A 94 0.38 5.03 -2.58
N ILE A 95 1.61 4.68 -2.93
CA ILE A 95 2.03 3.27 -3.06
C ILE A 95 3.20 3.00 -2.12
N ILE A 96 3.05 1.98 -1.30
CA ILE A 96 4.11 1.40 -0.48
C ILE A 96 4.56 0.12 -1.16
N MET A 97 5.81 0.07 -1.62
CA MET A 97 6.36 -1.14 -2.22
C MET A 97 6.74 -2.16 -1.13
N LEU A 98 6.37 -3.40 -1.35
CA LEU A 98 6.83 -4.54 -0.54
C LEU A 98 7.94 -5.25 -1.32
N THR A 99 9.11 -5.38 -0.72
CA THR A 99 10.29 -5.96 -1.37
C THR A 99 10.96 -6.98 -0.48
N SER A 100 11.58 -7.98 -1.07
CA SER A 100 12.33 -9.01 -0.34
C SER A 100 13.74 -8.56 0.07
N SER A 101 14.25 -7.45 -0.48
CA SER A 101 15.57 -6.94 -0.13
C SER A 101 15.67 -5.42 -0.21
N LYS A 102 16.50 -4.86 0.65
CA LYS A 102 16.83 -3.42 0.62
C LYS A 102 17.49 -3.02 -0.71
N LYS A 103 18.26 -3.90 -1.32
CA LYS A 103 18.91 -3.64 -2.60
C LYS A 103 17.89 -3.42 -3.72
N GLU A 104 16.85 -4.26 -3.80
CA GLU A 104 15.74 -4.06 -4.74
C GLU A 104 15.00 -2.75 -4.46
N ALA A 105 14.76 -2.45 -3.19
CA ALA A 105 14.12 -1.21 -2.77
C ALA A 105 14.91 0.02 -3.24
N ASP A 106 16.23 0.01 -3.06
CA ASP A 106 17.09 1.12 -3.46
C ASP A 106 17.06 1.35 -4.98
N ILE A 107 16.98 0.29 -5.76
CA ILE A 107 16.86 0.37 -7.23
C ILE A 107 15.52 1.05 -7.61
N ILE A 108 14.43 0.65 -6.99
CA ILE A 108 13.10 1.20 -7.27
C ILE A 108 13.02 2.67 -6.85
N MET A 109 13.57 2.99 -5.69
CA MET A 109 13.57 4.34 -5.16
C MET A 109 14.43 5.30 -5.98
N SER A 110 15.42 4.79 -6.71
CA SER A 110 16.25 5.57 -7.63
C SER A 110 15.59 5.83 -8.98
N ASP A 111 14.54 5.10 -9.32
CA ASP A 111 13.79 5.28 -10.56
C ASP A 111 12.86 6.50 -10.49
N SER A 112 12.55 7.08 -11.65
CA SER A 112 11.71 8.28 -11.79
C SER A 112 10.21 8.05 -11.49
N LEU A 113 9.83 6.89 -10.97
CA LEU A 113 8.44 6.50 -10.74
C LEU A 113 7.79 7.12 -9.49
N ASN A 114 8.48 8.00 -8.77
CA ASN A 114 7.97 8.69 -7.58
C ASN A 114 7.45 7.77 -6.47
N VAL A 115 8.13 6.65 -6.25
CA VAL A 115 7.89 5.81 -5.08
C VAL A 115 8.61 6.44 -3.89
N ASN A 116 7.86 6.78 -2.87
CA ASN A 116 8.39 7.48 -1.69
C ASN A 116 8.61 6.56 -0.49
N CYS A 117 8.12 5.33 -0.54
CA CYS A 117 8.17 4.44 0.61
C CYS A 117 8.20 2.97 0.19
N TYR A 118 8.92 2.19 0.98
CA TYR A 118 8.95 0.74 0.85
C TYR A 118 8.99 0.05 2.21
N ILE A 119 8.61 -1.21 2.22
CA ILE A 119 8.76 -2.10 3.37
C ILE A 119 9.54 -3.33 2.91
N VAL A 120 10.60 -3.69 3.61
CA VAL A 120 11.29 -4.96 3.40
C VAL A 120 10.51 -6.06 4.12
N LYS A 121 10.14 -7.10 3.38
CA LYS A 121 9.41 -8.24 3.94
C LYS A 121 10.23 -8.98 5.02
N PRO A 122 9.59 -9.55 6.03
CA PRO A 122 8.14 -9.59 6.25
C PRO A 122 7.57 -8.26 6.73
N MET A 123 6.36 -7.92 6.28
CA MET A 123 5.65 -6.74 6.78
C MET A 123 5.16 -7.01 8.21
N ASN A 124 5.51 -6.11 9.12
CA ASN A 124 5.01 -6.13 10.49
C ASN A 124 4.29 -4.82 10.82
N PHE A 125 3.65 -4.78 11.97
CA PHE A 125 2.89 -3.61 12.41
C PHE A 125 3.76 -2.34 12.48
N GLU A 126 4.96 -2.43 13.01
CA GLU A 126 5.87 -1.28 13.13
C GLU A 126 6.30 -0.76 11.77
N GLY A 127 6.67 -1.65 10.85
CA GLY A 127 7.04 -1.27 9.49
C GLY A 127 5.90 -0.61 8.74
N PHE A 128 4.68 -1.13 8.88
CA PHE A 128 3.49 -0.57 8.26
C PHE A 128 3.16 0.83 8.80
N THR A 129 3.12 0.99 10.11
CA THR A 129 2.80 2.28 10.73
C THR A 129 3.83 3.36 10.42
N LYS A 130 5.10 2.97 10.37
CA LYS A 130 6.20 3.85 9.98
C LYS A 130 6.08 4.31 8.52
N ALA A 131 5.76 3.40 7.60
CA ALA A 131 5.56 3.71 6.20
C ALA A 131 4.39 4.69 6.00
N VAL A 132 3.29 4.45 6.68
CA VAL A 132 2.11 5.34 6.65
C VAL A 132 2.47 6.74 7.17
N HIS A 133 3.24 6.81 8.24
CA HIS A 133 3.71 8.10 8.78
C HIS A 133 4.60 8.84 7.79
N ASN A 134 5.56 8.14 7.18
CA ASN A 134 6.49 8.72 6.20
C ASN A 134 5.80 9.24 4.94
N LEU A 135 4.67 8.65 4.56
CA LEU A 135 3.86 9.13 3.43
C LEU A 135 2.96 10.31 3.78
N GLY A 136 2.95 10.75 5.02
CA GLY A 136 2.02 11.79 5.46
C GLY A 136 0.56 11.36 5.48
N LEU A 137 0.31 10.06 5.47
CA LEU A 137 -1.03 9.47 5.48
C LEU A 137 -1.63 9.33 6.88
N TYR A 138 -0.95 9.87 7.88
CA TYR A 138 -1.36 9.75 9.27
C TYR A 138 -2.84 10.12 9.50
N ARG A 139 -3.29 11.25 8.96
CA ARG A 139 -4.67 11.70 9.13
C ARG A 139 -5.67 10.80 8.41
N ALA A 140 -5.35 10.36 7.20
CA ALA A 140 -6.22 9.49 6.43
C ALA A 140 -6.39 8.13 7.10
N VAL A 141 -5.31 7.56 7.61
CA VAL A 141 -5.31 6.26 8.29
C VAL A 141 -5.79 6.37 9.73
N ARG A 142 -5.60 7.51 10.39
CA ARG A 142 -6.15 7.79 11.72
C ARG A 142 -7.68 7.64 11.76
N ASN A 143 -8.37 8.07 10.72
CA ASN A 143 -9.82 7.91 10.59
C ASN A 143 -10.25 6.44 10.50
N LEU A 144 -9.32 5.54 10.26
CA LEU A 144 -9.52 4.09 10.27
C LEU A 144 -9.33 3.47 11.67
N GLY A 145 -9.00 4.27 12.68
CA GLY A 145 -8.70 3.78 14.02
C GLY A 145 -7.27 3.26 14.23
N LEU A 146 -6.42 3.35 13.21
CA LEU A 146 -5.06 2.83 13.23
C LEU A 146 -4.18 3.42 14.33
N MET A 147 -4.40 4.68 14.70
CA MET A 147 -3.42 5.47 15.44
C MET A 147 -3.83 5.81 16.87
N THR A 148 -4.82 5.15 17.42
CA THR A 148 -5.26 5.42 18.80
C THR A 148 -4.22 5.12 19.87
N GLY A 149 -3.12 4.45 19.53
CA GLY A 149 -2.03 4.15 20.44
C GLY A 149 -0.71 4.87 20.16
N LEU A 150 -0.64 5.66 19.10
CA LEU A 150 0.63 6.28 18.66
C LEU A 150 0.76 7.77 19.02
N CYS A 151 -0.21 8.35 19.67
CA CYS A 151 -0.09 9.67 20.28
C CYS A 151 0.93 9.59 21.43
N GLY A 152 2.17 9.93 21.15
CA GLY A 152 3.22 9.97 22.18
C GLY A 152 4.52 9.27 21.83
N VAL A 153 4.64 8.67 20.66
CA VAL A 153 5.94 8.16 20.21
C VAL A 153 6.76 9.32 19.65
N THR A 154 7.34 10.07 20.57
CA THR A 154 8.43 10.98 20.26
C THR A 154 9.67 10.12 20.03
N GLY A 155 10.27 10.21 18.85
CA GLY A 155 11.57 9.59 18.61
C GLY A 155 11.58 8.46 17.60
N TRP A 156 10.85 8.57 16.52
CA TRP A 156 11.11 7.75 15.35
C TRP A 156 12.50 8.11 14.81
N PRO A 157 13.38 7.12 14.62
CA PRO A 157 14.64 7.41 13.97
C PRO A 157 14.35 7.98 12.60
N ASP A 158 15.00 9.11 12.33
CA ASP A 158 14.99 9.73 11.02
C ASP A 158 15.55 8.71 10.02
N VAL A 159 14.69 8.02 9.34
CA VAL A 159 15.08 7.13 8.24
C VAL A 159 15.13 7.98 6.99
N GLY A 160 16.23 8.74 6.85
CA GLY A 160 16.72 9.28 5.60
C GLY A 160 15.67 9.68 4.57
N GLY A 161 14.59 10.32 5.01
CA GLY A 161 13.68 10.97 4.11
C GLY A 161 14.42 12.13 3.49
N ARG A 162 14.61 12.10 2.19
CA ARG A 162 15.15 13.23 1.48
C ARG A 162 14.36 14.47 1.91
N SER A 163 15.09 15.41 2.51
CA SER A 163 14.58 16.74 2.71
C SER A 163 13.94 17.24 1.41
N ARG A 164 12.64 17.40 1.41
CA ARG A 164 11.99 18.19 0.37
C ARG A 164 12.40 19.64 0.61
N ARG A 165 13.21 20.14 -0.26
CA ARG A 165 13.36 21.58 -0.41
C ARG A 165 12.21 22.13 -1.24
#